data_5fcb5554235be311e8b8f79c01cd5cf2
#
_entry.id   5fcb5554235be311e8b8f79c01cd5cf2
#
_cell.length_a   1.000
_cell.length_b   1.000
_cell.length_c   1.000
_cell.angle_alpha   90.00
_cell.angle_beta   90.00
_cell.angle_gamma   90.00
#
_symmetry.space_group_name_H-M   'P 1'
#
loop_
_entity.id
_entity.type
_entity.pdbx_description
1 polymer ?
#
loop_
_entity_poly.entity_id
_entity_poly.type
_entity_poly.pdbx_seq_one_letter_code
_entity_poly.pdbx_strand_id
1 'polypeptide(L)'
;MGPAGRKTVVALAALTALTVPLAACSSTATVPQQAAVAASTEGPVTVGATDAPLQQALAEKISSKLESAGRSVEVTTVDAGDRIAPVRDGELTVVTGCVGELLDTLDAAKGQELRGLYAEAQEAGDVDRDMWRDITHSTMVSALPTDLQAADPGQSVACEDDSLPQNTVALFAKPTMDRKDRKALNDVAGGVTTEDLRAAAD
;
A
#
# COMPACT_ATOMS: atom_id res chain seq x y z
N MET A 1 -42.82 84.93 -34.61
CA MET A 1 -42.34 84.14 -33.48
C MET A 1 -42.37 82.66 -33.91
N GLY A 2 -41.26 82.18 -34.44
CA GLY A 2 -41.19 80.80 -34.94
C GLY A 2 -40.39 79.93 -34.02
N PRO A 3 -40.62 78.66 -34.02
CA PRO A 3 -39.62 77.76 -33.42
C PRO A 3 -38.82 77.02 -34.47
N ALA A 4 -37.58 76.86 -34.15
CA ALA A 4 -36.52 76.25 -34.91
C ALA A 4 -36.70 74.74 -35.02
N GLY A 5 -36.51 74.25 -36.26
CA GLY A 5 -36.47 72.80 -36.56
C GLY A 5 -35.16 72.19 -36.11
N ARG A 6 -35.23 71.12 -35.36
CA ARG A 6 -34.12 70.22 -35.02
C ARG A 6 -34.07 69.07 -36.03
N LYS A 7 -32.96 69.02 -36.79
CA LYS A 7 -32.66 67.85 -37.64
C LYS A 7 -32.13 66.75 -36.77
N THR A 8 -32.83 65.60 -36.79
CA THR A 8 -32.38 64.37 -36.14
C THR A 8 -31.44 63.64 -37.09
N VAL A 9 -30.23 63.47 -36.66
CA VAL A 9 -29.21 62.65 -37.35
C VAL A 9 -29.32 61.23 -36.74
N VAL A 10 -29.75 60.30 -37.61
CA VAL A 10 -29.78 58.85 -37.25
C VAL A 10 -28.37 58.30 -37.50
N ALA A 11 -27.68 57.96 -36.43
CA ALA A 11 -26.44 57.25 -36.50
C ALA A 11 -26.72 55.72 -36.52
N LEU A 12 -26.40 55.10 -37.66
CA LEU A 12 -26.39 53.65 -37.80
C LEU A 12 -25.15 53.10 -37.02
N ALA A 13 -25.38 52.45 -35.91
CA ALA A 13 -24.36 51.70 -35.22
C ALA A 13 -24.28 50.30 -35.83
N ALA A 14 -23.20 49.99 -36.51
CA ALA A 14 -22.86 48.65 -36.97
C ALA A 14 -22.40 47.80 -35.82
N LEU A 15 -23.19 46.80 -35.41
CA LEU A 15 -22.78 45.76 -34.49
C LEU A 15 -21.87 44.77 -35.24
N THR A 16 -20.58 44.84 -35.01
CA THR A 16 -19.64 43.76 -35.34
C THR A 16 -19.69 42.69 -34.28
N ALA A 17 -20.35 41.56 -34.62
CA ALA A 17 -20.32 40.38 -33.78
C ALA A 17 -18.92 39.76 -33.78
N LEU A 18 -18.18 39.90 -32.68
CA LEU A 18 -16.96 39.15 -32.41
C LEU A 18 -17.36 37.71 -32.06
N THR A 19 -17.28 36.79 -33.02
CA THR A 19 -17.31 35.34 -32.77
C THR A 19 -15.95 34.96 -32.22
N VAL A 20 -15.90 34.76 -30.91
CA VAL A 20 -14.76 34.13 -30.24
C VAL A 20 -14.88 32.63 -30.48
N PRO A 21 -13.94 31.94 -31.16
CA PRO A 21 -13.92 30.51 -31.19
C PRO A 21 -13.54 30.02 -29.78
N LEU A 22 -14.47 29.38 -29.06
CA LEU A 22 -14.12 28.53 -27.94
C LEU A 22 -13.32 27.34 -28.50
N ALA A 23 -12.02 27.47 -28.53
CA ALA A 23 -11.12 26.33 -28.63
C ALA A 23 -11.32 25.52 -27.35
N ALA A 24 -12.21 24.52 -27.39
CA ALA A 24 -12.26 23.46 -26.39
C ALA A 24 -10.92 22.73 -26.45
N CYS A 25 -9.98 23.13 -25.61
CA CYS A 25 -8.83 22.29 -25.29
C CYS A 25 -9.36 21.05 -24.57
N SER A 26 -9.82 20.07 -25.33
CA SER A 26 -9.88 18.69 -24.85
C SER A 26 -8.43 18.21 -24.74
N SER A 27 -7.73 18.68 -23.71
CA SER A 27 -6.53 18.02 -23.24
C SER A 27 -7.00 16.70 -22.64
N THR A 28 -7.09 15.68 -23.47
CA THR A 28 -6.92 14.31 -23.01
C THR A 28 -5.46 14.22 -22.56
N ALA A 29 -5.18 14.81 -21.39
CA ALA A 29 -4.01 14.44 -20.63
C ALA A 29 -4.25 12.96 -20.28
N THR A 30 -3.81 12.08 -21.16
CA THR A 30 -3.54 10.68 -20.81
C THR A 30 -2.53 10.79 -19.68
N VAL A 31 -3.03 10.64 -18.45
CA VAL A 31 -2.20 10.79 -17.25
C VAL A 31 -1.12 9.70 -17.40
N PRO A 32 0.15 10.05 -17.56
CA PRO A 32 1.22 9.06 -17.74
C PRO A 32 1.24 8.03 -16.62
N GLN A 33 0.71 8.40 -15.48
CA GLN A 33 0.56 7.60 -14.28
C GLN A 33 -0.39 6.40 -14.43
N GLN A 34 -1.46 6.52 -15.22
CA GLN A 34 -2.36 5.38 -15.45
C GLN A 34 -1.71 4.30 -16.33
N ALA A 35 -0.92 4.71 -17.32
CA ALA A 35 -0.16 3.76 -18.14
C ALA A 35 0.98 3.08 -17.35
N ALA A 36 1.65 3.82 -16.46
CA ALA A 36 2.67 3.27 -15.57
C ALA A 36 2.07 2.30 -14.54
N VAL A 37 0.91 2.63 -13.96
CA VAL A 37 0.17 1.73 -13.04
C VAL A 37 -0.28 0.46 -13.75
N ALA A 38 -0.85 0.56 -14.96
CA ALA A 38 -1.26 -0.61 -15.73
C ALA A 38 -0.06 -1.51 -16.08
N ALA A 39 1.06 -0.92 -16.51
CA ALA A 39 2.28 -1.68 -16.82
C ALA A 39 2.89 -2.34 -15.56
N SER A 40 2.81 -1.69 -14.38
CA SER A 40 3.32 -2.25 -13.13
C SER A 40 2.43 -3.36 -12.55
N THR A 41 1.13 -3.36 -12.86
CA THR A 41 0.20 -4.43 -12.43
C THR A 41 0.19 -5.63 -13.37
N GLU A 42 0.70 -5.51 -14.59
CA GLU A 42 0.79 -6.61 -15.59
C GLU A 42 2.12 -7.37 -15.53
N GLY A 43 3.17 -6.79 -14.91
CA GLY A 43 4.48 -7.42 -14.77
C GLY A 43 4.51 -8.57 -13.75
N PRO A 44 5.63 -9.34 -13.70
CA PRO A 44 5.83 -10.34 -12.65
C PRO A 44 5.84 -9.68 -11.27
N VAL A 45 5.36 -10.41 -10.27
CA VAL A 45 5.40 -10.00 -8.87
C VAL A 45 6.66 -10.58 -8.23
N THR A 46 7.53 -9.73 -7.71
CA THR A 46 8.70 -10.17 -6.93
C THR A 46 8.34 -10.08 -5.43
N VAL A 47 8.35 -11.23 -4.75
CA VAL A 47 8.07 -11.35 -3.31
C VAL A 47 9.38 -11.51 -2.56
N GLY A 48 9.73 -10.54 -1.74
CA GLY A 48 10.91 -10.59 -0.85
C GLY A 48 10.56 -11.18 0.51
N ALA A 49 11.39 -12.09 1.02
CA ALA A 49 11.31 -12.62 2.37
C ALA A 49 12.72 -12.75 2.95
N THR A 50 12.86 -12.72 4.28
CA THR A 50 14.15 -13.06 4.92
C THR A 50 14.47 -14.54 4.74
N ASP A 51 15.68 -14.95 5.08
CA ASP A 51 16.11 -16.35 5.07
C ASP A 51 15.50 -17.20 6.20
N ALA A 52 14.75 -16.59 7.13
CA ALA A 52 14.05 -17.31 8.18
C ALA A 52 13.02 -18.28 7.60
N PRO A 53 13.02 -19.58 8.00
CA PRO A 53 12.20 -20.61 7.36
C PRO A 53 10.69 -20.28 7.32
N LEU A 54 10.14 -19.70 8.38
CA LEU A 54 8.72 -19.32 8.41
C LEU A 54 8.41 -18.13 7.51
N GLN A 55 9.36 -17.20 7.29
CA GLN A 55 9.20 -16.10 6.34
C GLN A 55 9.26 -16.60 4.88
N GLN A 56 10.14 -17.56 4.59
CA GLN A 56 10.18 -18.22 3.28
C GLN A 56 8.89 -18.99 3.02
N ALA A 57 8.41 -19.77 3.99
CA ALA A 57 7.13 -20.47 3.88
C ALA A 57 5.96 -19.52 3.64
N LEU A 58 5.94 -18.34 4.29
CA LEU A 58 4.94 -17.30 4.06
C LEU A 58 5.02 -16.75 2.62
N ALA A 59 6.22 -16.46 2.13
CA ALA A 59 6.43 -15.98 0.76
C ALA A 59 5.91 -16.99 -0.28
N GLU A 60 6.15 -18.29 -0.07
CA GLU A 60 5.64 -19.36 -0.92
C GLU A 60 4.10 -19.45 -0.89
N LYS A 61 3.47 -19.27 0.28
CA LYS A 61 2.00 -19.19 0.39
C LYS A 61 1.43 -18.00 -0.38
N ILE A 62 2.09 -16.84 -0.28
CA ILE A 62 1.73 -15.63 -1.04
C ILE A 62 1.91 -15.86 -2.53
N SER A 63 3.07 -16.42 -2.95
CA SER A 63 3.35 -16.75 -4.34
C SER A 63 2.25 -17.63 -4.92
N SER A 64 1.98 -18.77 -4.31
CA SER A 64 0.95 -19.72 -4.74
C SER A 64 -0.43 -19.07 -4.87
N LYS A 65 -0.78 -18.16 -3.94
CA LYS A 65 -2.06 -17.47 -3.98
C LYS A 65 -2.14 -16.44 -5.11
N LEU A 66 -1.07 -15.68 -5.34
CA LEU A 66 -0.97 -14.73 -6.45
C LEU A 66 -0.94 -15.42 -7.81
N GLU A 67 -0.25 -16.57 -7.94
CA GLU A 67 -0.27 -17.40 -9.14
C GLU A 67 -1.68 -17.91 -9.44
N SER A 68 -2.40 -18.38 -8.41
CA SER A 68 -3.81 -18.76 -8.52
C SER A 68 -4.70 -17.57 -8.95
N ALA A 69 -4.28 -16.35 -8.65
CA ALA A 69 -4.91 -15.12 -9.11
C ALA A 69 -4.49 -14.73 -10.54
N GLY A 70 -3.57 -15.46 -11.17
CA GLY A 70 -3.12 -15.27 -12.56
C GLY A 70 -1.87 -14.40 -12.71
N ARG A 71 -1.10 -14.17 -11.61
CA ARG A 71 0.17 -13.45 -11.67
C ARG A 71 1.33 -14.43 -11.91
N SER A 72 2.36 -13.95 -12.57
CA SER A 72 3.68 -14.60 -12.53
C SER A 72 4.42 -14.11 -11.31
N VAL A 73 4.99 -15.01 -10.49
CA VAL A 73 5.63 -14.65 -9.22
C VAL A 73 7.03 -15.19 -9.14
N GLU A 74 7.93 -14.41 -8.55
CA GLU A 74 9.28 -14.79 -8.22
C GLU A 74 9.53 -14.49 -6.73
N VAL A 75 10.06 -15.46 -5.98
CA VAL A 75 10.43 -15.30 -4.58
C VAL A 75 11.92 -15.06 -4.48
N THR A 76 12.34 -14.07 -3.68
CA THR A 76 13.73 -13.74 -3.45
C THR A 76 14.03 -13.49 -1.97
N THR A 77 15.28 -13.75 -1.57
CA THR A 77 15.70 -13.49 -0.19
C THR A 77 16.21 -12.07 -0.05
N VAL A 78 15.85 -11.41 1.05
CA VAL A 78 16.25 -10.04 1.41
C VAL A 78 16.72 -9.97 2.85
N ASP A 79 17.57 -8.99 3.15
CA ASP A 79 18.00 -8.73 4.52
C ASP A 79 16.86 -8.15 5.37
N ALA A 80 16.76 -8.59 6.62
CA ALA A 80 15.69 -8.17 7.54
C ALA A 80 15.64 -6.64 7.76
N GLY A 81 16.80 -5.99 7.82
CA GLY A 81 16.91 -4.55 8.00
C GLY A 81 16.69 -3.71 6.74
N ASP A 82 16.70 -4.32 5.56
CA ASP A 82 16.62 -3.61 4.28
C ASP A 82 15.43 -4.07 3.43
N ARG A 83 14.26 -4.21 4.04
CA ARG A 83 13.04 -4.67 3.34
C ARG A 83 12.23 -3.54 2.69
N ILE A 84 12.35 -2.33 3.19
CA ILE A 84 11.48 -1.21 2.79
C ILE A 84 12.02 -0.52 1.53
N ALA A 85 13.34 -0.27 1.44
CA ALA A 85 13.94 0.42 0.31
C ALA A 85 13.69 -0.31 -1.03
N PRO A 86 13.92 -1.63 -1.16
CA PRO A 86 13.70 -2.36 -2.42
C PRO A 86 12.24 -2.29 -2.92
N VAL A 87 11.25 -2.25 -2.01
CA VAL A 87 9.84 -2.09 -2.41
C VAL A 87 9.58 -0.68 -2.94
N ARG A 88 10.16 0.34 -2.33
CA ARG A 88 10.02 1.74 -2.77
C ARG A 88 10.72 2.00 -4.08
N ASP A 89 11.87 1.38 -4.28
CA ASP A 89 12.70 1.53 -5.48
C ASP A 89 12.18 0.67 -6.65
N GLY A 90 11.17 -0.18 -6.40
CA GLY A 90 10.53 -1.02 -7.41
C GLY A 90 11.33 -2.28 -7.77
N GLU A 91 12.34 -2.63 -6.98
CA GLU A 91 13.09 -3.89 -7.10
C GLU A 91 12.26 -5.08 -6.59
N LEU A 92 11.43 -4.83 -5.57
CA LEU A 92 10.43 -5.76 -5.06
C LEU A 92 9.02 -5.21 -5.27
N THR A 93 8.08 -6.11 -5.54
CA THR A 93 6.65 -5.77 -5.58
C THR A 93 6.01 -5.88 -4.21
N VAL A 94 6.37 -6.94 -3.48
CA VAL A 94 5.86 -7.27 -2.15
C VAL A 94 7.03 -7.69 -1.26
N VAL A 95 6.98 -7.36 0.01
CA VAL A 95 7.87 -7.92 1.02
C VAL A 95 7.06 -8.46 2.20
N THR A 96 7.49 -9.60 2.74
CA THR A 96 6.91 -10.20 3.94
C THR A 96 7.63 -9.72 5.20
N GLY A 97 6.95 -9.78 6.33
CA GLY A 97 7.53 -9.48 7.64
C GLY A 97 6.53 -9.73 8.75
N CYS A 98 6.90 -9.30 9.95
CA CYS A 98 6.02 -9.31 11.11
C CYS A 98 5.74 -7.87 11.55
N VAL A 99 4.54 -7.62 12.06
CA VAL A 99 4.08 -6.26 12.37
C VAL A 99 4.99 -5.53 13.36
N GLY A 100 5.49 -6.21 14.40
CA GLY A 100 6.40 -5.62 15.39
C GLY A 100 7.79 -5.33 14.82
N GLU A 101 8.36 -6.28 14.08
CA GLU A 101 9.68 -6.13 13.45
C GLU A 101 9.69 -5.03 12.38
N LEU A 102 8.64 -4.95 11.57
CA LEU A 102 8.50 -3.89 10.58
C LEU A 102 8.24 -2.53 11.21
N LEU A 103 7.51 -2.47 12.33
CA LEU A 103 7.37 -1.23 13.09
C LEU A 103 8.72 -0.68 13.56
N ASP A 104 9.60 -1.55 14.06
CA ASP A 104 10.95 -1.12 14.47
C ASP A 104 11.78 -0.60 13.29
N THR A 105 11.68 -1.24 12.14
CA THR A 105 12.36 -0.80 10.91
C THR A 105 11.84 0.57 10.44
N LEU A 106 10.54 0.82 10.57
CA LEU A 106 9.89 2.04 10.11
C LEU A 106 10.00 3.20 11.13
N ASP A 107 9.80 2.89 12.42
CA ASP A 107 9.83 3.86 13.52
C ASP A 107 10.20 3.18 14.84
N ALA A 108 11.51 3.04 15.09
CA ALA A 108 12.04 2.40 16.28
C ALA A 108 11.57 3.06 17.59
N ALA A 109 11.30 4.38 17.57
CA ALA A 109 10.85 5.09 18.77
C ALA A 109 9.41 4.67 19.13
N LYS A 110 8.52 4.58 18.16
CA LYS A 110 7.16 4.04 18.37
C LYS A 110 7.16 2.57 18.73
N GLY A 111 8.06 1.77 18.12
CA GLY A 111 8.25 0.36 18.49
C GLY A 111 8.62 0.22 19.97
N GLN A 112 9.56 1.04 20.44
CA GLN A 112 9.98 1.03 21.84
C GLN A 112 8.87 1.49 22.81
N GLU A 113 8.11 2.54 22.45
CA GLU A 113 6.96 3.01 23.22
C GLU A 113 5.91 1.89 23.35
N LEU A 114 5.58 1.25 22.25
CA LEU A 114 4.55 0.21 22.22
C LEU A 114 4.96 -1.04 23.01
N ARG A 115 6.26 -1.41 23.00
CA ARG A 115 6.80 -2.49 23.84
C ARG A 115 6.58 -2.23 25.33
N GLY A 116 6.81 -0.99 25.78
CA GLY A 116 6.56 -0.61 27.16
C GLY A 116 5.11 -0.85 27.57
N LEU A 117 4.18 -0.38 26.75
CA LEU A 117 2.73 -0.55 26.98
C LEU A 117 2.31 -2.03 26.92
N TYR A 118 2.86 -2.80 26.00
CA TYR A 118 2.58 -4.22 25.85
C TYR A 118 3.10 -5.02 27.05
N ALA A 119 4.32 -4.72 27.54
CA ALA A 119 4.88 -5.34 28.72
C ALA A 119 4.05 -5.04 29.98
N GLU A 120 3.60 -3.79 30.16
CA GLU A 120 2.69 -3.42 31.26
C GLU A 120 1.37 -4.21 31.22
N ALA A 121 0.80 -4.39 30.02
CA ALA A 121 -0.42 -5.20 29.84
C ALA A 121 -0.17 -6.68 30.15
N GLN A 122 0.99 -7.23 29.77
CA GLN A 122 1.39 -8.59 30.09
C GLN A 122 1.53 -8.81 31.61
N GLU A 123 2.19 -7.86 32.30
CA GLU A 123 2.33 -7.92 33.77
C GLU A 123 0.99 -7.81 34.49
N ALA A 124 0.07 -7.04 33.97
CA ALA A 124 -1.30 -6.91 34.49
C ALA A 124 -2.18 -8.14 34.21
N GLY A 125 -1.73 -9.04 33.33
CA GLY A 125 -2.51 -10.21 32.89
C GLY A 125 -3.71 -9.85 32.00
N ASP A 126 -3.68 -8.66 31.39
CA ASP A 126 -4.78 -8.10 30.54
C ASP A 126 -4.34 -8.02 29.08
N VAL A 127 -3.89 -9.15 28.51
CA VAL A 127 -3.47 -9.22 27.11
C VAL A 127 -4.54 -9.85 26.25
N ASP A 128 -5.31 -9.05 25.54
CA ASP A 128 -6.06 -9.47 24.37
C ASP A 128 -5.13 -9.49 23.14
N ARG A 129 -4.80 -10.66 22.66
CA ARG A 129 -3.84 -10.86 21.56
C ARG A 129 -4.31 -10.25 20.25
N ASP A 130 -5.60 -10.31 19.95
CA ASP A 130 -6.16 -9.76 18.73
C ASP A 130 -6.13 -8.22 18.77
N MET A 131 -6.49 -7.64 19.90
CA MET A 131 -6.40 -6.20 20.13
C MET A 131 -4.95 -5.70 19.95
N TRP A 132 -3.98 -6.36 20.58
CA TRP A 132 -2.59 -5.96 20.50
C TRP A 132 -1.98 -6.16 19.11
N ARG A 133 -2.37 -7.22 18.40
CA ARG A 133 -2.03 -7.39 16.97
C ARG A 133 -2.51 -6.18 16.16
N ASP A 134 -3.77 -5.77 16.34
CA ASP A 134 -4.37 -4.69 15.57
C ASP A 134 -3.79 -3.32 15.95
N ILE A 135 -3.46 -3.10 17.23
CA ILE A 135 -2.73 -1.91 17.69
C ILE A 135 -1.34 -1.85 17.04
N THR A 136 -0.57 -2.95 17.09
CA THR A 136 0.77 -3.00 16.51
C THR A 136 0.73 -2.78 15.00
N HIS A 137 -0.20 -3.43 14.31
CA HIS A 137 -0.41 -3.26 12.88
C HIS A 137 -0.80 -1.81 12.52
N SER A 138 -1.77 -1.21 13.21
CA SER A 138 -2.19 0.17 12.92
C SER A 138 -1.08 1.18 13.21
N THR A 139 -0.25 0.93 14.24
CA THR A 139 0.92 1.76 14.54
C THR A 139 1.96 1.64 13.45
N MET A 140 2.28 0.43 13.00
CA MET A 140 3.17 0.17 11.86
C MET A 140 2.65 0.87 10.59
N VAL A 141 1.37 0.71 10.26
CA VAL A 141 0.76 1.35 9.08
C VAL A 141 0.86 2.87 9.16
N SER A 142 0.73 3.46 10.35
CA SER A 142 0.88 4.93 10.53
C SER A 142 2.30 5.43 10.26
N ALA A 143 3.29 4.56 10.35
CA ALA A 143 4.70 4.85 10.09
C ALA A 143 5.11 4.56 8.63
N LEU A 144 4.24 3.96 7.82
CA LEU A 144 4.55 3.65 6.43
C LEU A 144 4.74 4.92 5.59
N PRO A 145 5.73 4.93 4.69
CA PRO A 145 5.79 5.90 3.61
C PRO A 145 4.47 5.95 2.82
N THR A 146 4.12 7.13 2.32
CA THR A 146 2.82 7.37 1.66
C THR A 146 2.59 6.57 0.39
N ASP A 147 3.66 6.10 -0.25
CA ASP A 147 3.70 5.27 -1.45
C ASP A 147 3.52 3.78 -1.16
N LEU A 148 3.68 3.35 0.10
CA LEU A 148 3.50 1.96 0.53
C LEU A 148 2.13 1.69 1.14
N GLN A 149 1.76 0.43 1.16
CA GLN A 149 0.56 -0.11 1.80
C GLN A 149 0.86 -1.46 2.43
N ALA A 150 0.16 -1.78 3.52
CA ALA A 150 0.15 -3.10 4.13
C ALA A 150 -1.13 -3.87 3.75
N ALA A 151 -1.02 -5.19 3.67
CA ALA A 151 -2.16 -6.10 3.77
C ALA A 151 -2.70 -6.12 5.22
N ASP A 152 -3.83 -6.79 5.43
CA ASP A 152 -4.33 -7.07 6.78
C ASP A 152 -3.31 -7.88 7.58
N PRO A 153 -3.24 -7.73 8.92
CA PRO A 153 -2.34 -8.53 9.74
C PRO A 153 -2.78 -9.99 9.76
N GLY A 154 -1.82 -10.89 9.56
CA GLY A 154 -2.07 -12.34 9.50
C GLY A 154 -2.46 -12.94 10.83
N GLN A 155 -3.03 -14.15 10.77
CA GLN A 155 -3.24 -14.99 11.95
C GLN A 155 -1.95 -15.71 12.40
N SER A 156 -1.02 -15.92 11.46
CA SER A 156 0.25 -16.58 11.72
C SER A 156 1.27 -15.65 12.38
N VAL A 157 2.16 -16.26 13.17
CA VAL A 157 3.35 -15.62 13.78
C VAL A 157 4.58 -16.28 13.16
N ALA A 158 5.49 -15.48 12.61
CA ALA A 158 6.63 -15.97 11.86
C ALA A 158 7.98 -15.33 12.28
N CYS A 159 8.00 -14.53 13.33
CA CYS A 159 9.20 -13.93 13.91
C CYS A 159 9.35 -14.31 15.39
N GLU A 160 10.59 -14.35 15.86
CA GLU A 160 10.91 -14.92 17.18
C GLU A 160 10.81 -13.91 18.34
N ASP A 161 10.93 -12.60 18.06
CA ASP A 161 10.81 -11.56 19.09
C ASP A 161 9.35 -11.48 19.59
N ASP A 162 9.14 -11.75 20.88
CA ASP A 162 7.81 -11.74 21.52
C ASP A 162 7.55 -10.46 22.33
N SER A 163 8.46 -9.50 22.29
CA SER A 163 8.32 -8.20 22.96
C SER A 163 7.21 -7.32 22.36
N LEU A 164 6.75 -7.64 21.16
CA LEU A 164 5.55 -7.13 20.48
C LEU A 164 4.85 -8.27 19.74
N PRO A 165 3.57 -8.14 19.40
CA PRO A 165 2.91 -9.08 18.49
C PRO A 165 3.67 -9.20 17.17
N GLN A 166 3.97 -10.43 16.76
CA GLN A 166 4.73 -10.76 15.55
C GLN A 166 3.87 -11.48 14.51
N ASN A 167 2.64 -11.02 14.36
CA ASN A 167 1.77 -11.49 13.30
C ASN A 167 2.32 -11.10 11.93
N THR A 168 2.18 -12.01 10.98
CA THR A 168 2.67 -11.81 9.61
C THR A 168 1.93 -10.69 8.90
N VAL A 169 2.63 -10.00 8.01
CA VAL A 169 2.07 -8.96 7.16
C VAL A 169 2.84 -8.88 5.85
N ALA A 170 2.17 -8.48 4.78
CA ALA A 170 2.81 -8.16 3.50
C ALA A 170 2.74 -6.65 3.25
N LEU A 171 3.87 -6.05 2.88
CA LEU A 171 3.96 -4.66 2.44
C LEU A 171 4.15 -4.62 0.93
N PHE A 172 3.57 -3.62 0.26
CA PHE A 172 3.69 -3.44 -1.19
C PHE A 172 3.58 -1.97 -1.59
N ALA A 173 4.12 -1.61 -2.74
CA ALA A 173 3.93 -0.29 -3.32
C ALA A 173 2.50 -0.16 -3.88
N LYS A 174 1.81 0.93 -3.56
CA LYS A 174 0.40 1.15 -3.93
C LYS A 174 0.06 0.91 -5.41
N PRO A 175 0.88 1.38 -6.38
CA PRO A 175 0.54 1.22 -7.78
C PRO A 175 0.79 -0.19 -8.35
N THR A 176 1.48 -1.08 -7.62
CA THR A 176 1.93 -2.38 -8.15
C THR A 176 0.92 -3.51 -7.99
N MET A 177 -0.04 -3.35 -7.07
CA MET A 177 -1.00 -4.38 -6.70
C MET A 177 -2.42 -3.93 -7.01
N ASP A 178 -3.12 -4.68 -7.86
CA ASP A 178 -4.53 -4.43 -8.16
C ASP A 178 -5.45 -4.93 -7.02
N ARG A 179 -6.76 -4.82 -7.22
CA ARG A 179 -7.75 -5.27 -6.21
C ARG A 179 -7.72 -6.79 -5.99
N LYS A 180 -7.44 -7.57 -7.05
CA LYS A 180 -7.40 -9.02 -7.01
C LYS A 180 -6.15 -9.49 -6.27
N ASP A 181 -5.03 -8.83 -6.51
CA ASP A 181 -3.76 -9.07 -5.82
C ASP A 181 -3.88 -8.80 -4.32
N ARG A 182 -4.41 -7.61 -3.96
CA ARG A 182 -4.63 -7.27 -2.53
C ARG A 182 -5.58 -8.24 -1.83
N LYS A 183 -6.63 -8.71 -2.55
CA LYS A 183 -7.48 -9.76 -2.02
C LYS A 183 -6.70 -11.06 -1.79
N ALA A 184 -5.80 -11.44 -2.69
CA ALA A 184 -4.97 -12.62 -2.53
C ALA A 184 -4.07 -12.53 -1.30
N LEU A 185 -3.44 -11.36 -1.05
CA LEU A 185 -2.64 -11.13 0.16
C LEU A 185 -3.50 -11.24 1.44
N ASN A 186 -4.68 -10.64 1.47
CA ASN A 186 -5.57 -10.68 2.61
C ASN A 186 -6.16 -12.09 2.84
N ASP A 187 -6.39 -12.88 1.78
CA ASP A 187 -6.80 -14.28 1.89
C ASP A 187 -5.69 -15.13 2.55
N VAL A 188 -4.41 -14.85 2.27
CA VAL A 188 -3.28 -15.49 2.96
C VAL A 188 -3.24 -15.05 4.43
N ALA A 189 -3.35 -13.75 4.69
CA ALA A 189 -3.36 -13.21 6.05
C ALA A 189 -4.45 -13.85 6.93
N GLY A 190 -5.67 -13.96 6.42
CA GLY A 190 -6.79 -14.54 7.16
C GLY A 190 -6.85 -16.08 7.18
N GLY A 191 -6.14 -16.77 6.28
CA GLY A 191 -6.28 -18.21 6.08
C GLY A 191 -5.05 -19.05 6.43
N VAL A 192 -3.88 -18.44 6.67
CA VAL A 192 -2.63 -19.17 6.97
C VAL A 192 -2.32 -19.07 8.46
N THR A 193 -2.17 -20.21 9.11
CA THR A 193 -1.80 -20.31 10.53
C THR A 193 -0.29 -20.50 10.71
N THR A 194 0.21 -20.31 11.92
CA THR A 194 1.62 -20.62 12.25
C THR A 194 1.97 -22.10 12.05
N GLU A 195 0.99 -23.00 12.28
CA GLU A 195 1.17 -24.44 12.03
C GLU A 195 1.33 -24.73 10.53
N ASP A 196 0.54 -24.07 9.67
CA ASP A 196 0.68 -24.20 8.21
C ASP A 196 2.05 -23.72 7.72
N LEU A 197 2.60 -22.67 8.34
CA LEU A 197 3.95 -22.19 8.00
C LEU A 197 5.03 -23.17 8.46
N ARG A 198 4.93 -23.71 9.67
CA ARG A 198 5.87 -24.73 10.17
C ARG A 198 5.86 -25.98 9.30
N ALA A 199 4.67 -26.48 8.98
CA ALA A 199 4.54 -27.66 8.10
C ALA A 199 5.05 -27.43 6.68
N ALA A 200 5.15 -26.21 6.22
CA ALA A 200 5.69 -25.86 4.90
C ALA A 200 7.22 -25.57 4.94
N ALA A 201 7.77 -25.29 6.13
CA ALA A 201 9.19 -25.02 6.36
C ALA A 201 10.03 -26.29 6.61
N ASP A 202 9.38 -27.44 6.96
CA ASP A 202 9.99 -28.76 7.14
C ASP A 202 10.22 -29.48 5.80
#